data_01b0ebfc2038ae5084081f62b8de3d84
#
_entry.id   01b0ebfc2038ae5084081f62b8de3d84
#
_cell.length_a   1.000
_cell.length_b   1.000
_cell.length_c   1.000
_cell.angle_alpha   90.00
_cell.angle_beta   90.00
_cell.angle_gamma   90.00
#
_symmetry.space_group_name_H-M   'P 1'
#
loop_
_entity.id
_entity.type
_entity.pdbx_description
1 polymer ?
#
loop_
_entity_poly.entity_id
_entity_poly.type
_entity_poly.pdbx_seq_one_letter_code
_entity_poly.pdbx_strand_id
1 'polypeptide(L)'
;MKAYLMLLAVLMLCFGDVLAQAYTGSGSSYFCQQEIPDTVFERMLGKSFAEGCTIPREELRYLRMLHYNKEGQELEGELVCHQSIADDLLDIFLELYKAKYPIERMVLIDEYDADDEASMQANNTSAFNYRQASGMRRLSRHATGTAIDINPLYNPLVKHREGHIRVYPSNATPYIDRTKEFPYKIEKGDLCYRLFKQHGFRWGGDWKSSKDYQHFEK
;
A
#
# COMPACT_ATOMS: atom_id res chain seq x y z
N MET A 1 72.00 -0.78 -16.66
CA MET A 1 70.73 -0.04 -16.47
C MET A 1 69.63 -1.08 -16.38
N LYS A 2 69.17 -1.33 -15.15
CA LYS A 2 68.11 -2.36 -14.88
C LYS A 2 66.79 -1.59 -14.63
N ALA A 3 65.80 -1.82 -15.45
CA ALA A 3 64.44 -1.29 -15.26
C ALA A 3 63.69 -2.19 -14.27
N TYR A 4 63.19 -1.60 -13.19
CA TYR A 4 62.28 -2.26 -12.25
C TYR A 4 60.85 -2.09 -12.73
N LEU A 5 60.20 -3.18 -13.07
CA LEU A 5 58.78 -3.25 -13.38
C LEU A 5 58.00 -3.36 -12.05
N MET A 6 57.28 -2.33 -11.69
CA MET A 6 56.39 -2.34 -10.51
C MET A 6 55.05 -2.89 -10.94
N LEU A 7 54.70 -4.07 -10.41
CA LEU A 7 53.42 -4.73 -10.63
C LEU A 7 52.41 -4.13 -9.63
N LEU A 8 51.48 -3.27 -10.09
CA LEU A 8 50.33 -2.81 -9.29
C LEU A 8 49.26 -3.89 -9.35
N ALA A 9 49.05 -4.60 -8.24
CA ALA A 9 47.88 -5.45 -8.08
C ALA A 9 46.67 -4.59 -7.76
N VAL A 10 45.76 -4.48 -8.74
CA VAL A 10 44.46 -3.87 -8.55
C VAL A 10 43.53 -4.89 -7.86
N LEU A 11 43.24 -4.63 -6.59
CA LEU A 11 42.26 -5.38 -5.84
C LEU A 11 40.88 -4.98 -6.37
N MET A 12 40.27 -5.81 -7.23
CA MET A 12 38.84 -5.69 -7.58
C MET A 12 38.02 -6.13 -6.38
N LEU A 13 37.50 -5.16 -5.65
CA LEU A 13 36.39 -5.38 -4.72
C LEU A 13 35.14 -5.67 -5.53
N CYS A 14 34.72 -6.92 -5.53
CA CYS A 14 33.39 -7.31 -6.01
C CYS A 14 32.33 -6.70 -5.10
N PHE A 15 31.83 -5.54 -5.47
CA PHE A 15 30.53 -5.09 -4.97
C PHE A 15 29.50 -5.99 -5.63
N GLY A 16 28.83 -6.82 -4.82
CA GLY A 16 27.68 -7.59 -5.26
C GLY A 16 26.59 -6.62 -5.70
N ASP A 17 26.36 -6.56 -7.01
CA ASP A 17 25.19 -5.92 -7.59
C ASP A 17 23.95 -6.66 -7.10
N VAL A 18 23.29 -6.09 -6.11
CA VAL A 18 21.89 -6.42 -5.82
C VAL A 18 21.11 -5.91 -7.03
N LEU A 19 20.79 -6.81 -7.93
CA LEU A 19 19.92 -6.53 -9.07
C LEU A 19 18.55 -6.16 -8.54
N ALA A 20 18.30 -4.85 -8.40
CA ALA A 20 16.95 -4.34 -8.34
C ALA A 20 16.26 -4.80 -9.63
N GLN A 21 15.29 -5.66 -9.53
CA GLN A 21 14.49 -6.10 -10.68
C GLN A 21 13.61 -4.91 -11.09
N ALA A 22 14.17 -4.05 -11.97
CA ALA A 22 13.42 -2.99 -12.58
C ALA A 22 12.39 -3.63 -13.53
N TYR A 23 11.11 -3.36 -13.27
CA TYR A 23 10.03 -3.76 -14.17
C TYR A 23 10.19 -3.01 -15.51
N THR A 24 10.68 -3.72 -16.56
CA THR A 24 10.89 -3.18 -17.90
C THR A 24 9.63 -3.25 -18.77
N GLY A 25 8.48 -2.82 -18.23
CA GLY A 25 7.37 -2.34 -19.06
C GLY A 25 7.59 -0.86 -19.31
N SER A 26 7.26 -0.33 -20.48
CA SER A 26 7.50 1.06 -20.94
C SER A 26 6.75 2.10 -20.09
N GLY A 27 7.01 2.13 -18.81
CA GLY A 27 6.45 3.02 -17.83
C GLY A 27 7.47 3.25 -16.74
N SER A 28 7.90 4.47 -16.60
CA SER A 28 8.59 5.14 -15.52
C SER A 28 9.42 4.27 -14.54
N SER A 29 10.68 4.60 -14.39
CA SER A 29 11.61 4.13 -13.33
C SER A 29 11.07 4.30 -11.89
N TYR A 30 9.89 4.87 -11.73
CA TYR A 30 9.22 5.13 -10.45
C TYR A 30 8.33 3.97 -9.95
N PHE A 31 7.91 3.04 -10.84
CA PHE A 31 7.13 1.86 -10.41
C PHE A 31 8.09 0.72 -10.12
N CYS A 32 8.48 0.58 -8.87
CA CYS A 32 9.46 -0.44 -8.47
C CYS A 32 9.13 -1.02 -7.10
N GLN A 33 9.58 -2.27 -6.90
CA GLN A 33 9.64 -2.91 -5.60
C GLN A 33 11.08 -3.26 -5.25
N GLN A 34 11.34 -3.32 -3.95
CA GLN A 34 12.62 -3.78 -3.41
C GLN A 34 12.42 -4.37 -2.01
N GLU A 35 13.43 -5.05 -1.50
CA GLU A 35 13.50 -5.33 -0.06
C GLU A 35 13.40 -4.02 0.72
N ILE A 36 12.84 -4.08 1.93
CA ILE A 36 12.67 -2.86 2.72
C ILE A 36 14.06 -2.31 3.09
N PRO A 37 14.44 -1.09 2.65
CA PRO A 37 15.69 -0.46 3.06
C PRO A 37 15.73 -0.24 4.58
N ASP A 38 16.92 -0.26 5.19
CA ASP A 38 17.06 -0.05 6.63
C ASP A 38 16.44 1.27 7.09
N THR A 39 16.63 2.34 6.32
CA THR A 39 16.04 3.67 6.60
C THR A 39 14.52 3.69 6.60
N VAL A 40 13.88 2.84 5.80
CA VAL A 40 12.43 2.64 5.79
C VAL A 40 12.01 1.76 6.96
N PHE A 41 12.76 0.68 7.19
CA PHE A 41 12.47 -0.25 8.27
C PHE A 41 12.54 0.40 9.65
N GLU A 42 13.51 1.31 9.87
CA GLU A 42 13.61 2.12 11.09
C GLU A 42 12.36 2.98 11.35
N ARG A 43 11.70 3.49 10.30
CA ARG A 43 10.42 4.21 10.43
C ARG A 43 9.29 3.30 10.91
N MET A 44 9.34 2.01 10.56
CA MET A 44 8.31 1.00 10.84
C MET A 44 8.45 0.36 12.22
N LEU A 45 9.68 0.30 12.78
CA LEU A 45 9.96 -0.38 14.05
C LEU A 45 9.15 0.22 15.21
N GLY A 46 8.42 -0.66 15.93
CA GLY A 46 7.56 -0.26 17.05
C GLY A 46 6.26 0.43 16.62
N LYS A 47 6.01 0.58 15.32
CA LYS A 47 4.80 1.15 14.72
C LYS A 47 4.11 0.07 13.88
N SER A 48 4.10 0.18 12.56
CA SER A 48 3.49 -0.83 11.69
C SER A 48 4.19 -2.20 11.80
N PHE A 49 5.49 -2.22 12.07
CA PHE A 49 6.23 -3.42 12.44
C PHE A 49 6.33 -3.49 13.97
N ALA A 50 5.18 -3.79 14.61
CA ALA A 50 5.02 -3.79 16.05
C ALA A 50 5.81 -4.91 16.72
N GLU A 51 6.05 -4.78 18.02
CA GLU A 51 6.63 -5.86 18.84
C GLU A 51 5.79 -7.14 18.72
N GLY A 52 6.48 -8.27 18.53
CA GLY A 52 5.82 -9.56 18.31
C GLY A 52 5.29 -9.76 16.89
N CYS A 53 5.66 -8.91 15.94
CA CYS A 53 5.36 -9.14 14.53
C CYS A 53 5.91 -10.51 14.09
N THR A 54 5.04 -11.35 13.55
CA THR A 54 5.37 -12.72 13.13
C THR A 54 5.68 -12.81 11.64
N ILE A 55 5.55 -11.71 10.90
CA ILE A 55 5.89 -11.67 9.47
C ILE A 55 7.37 -11.31 9.34
N PRO A 56 8.19 -12.17 8.70
CA PRO A 56 9.58 -11.84 8.43
C PRO A 56 9.71 -10.60 7.55
N ARG A 57 10.69 -9.73 7.84
CA ARG A 57 10.96 -8.54 7.02
C ARG A 57 11.22 -8.93 5.55
N GLU A 58 11.88 -10.07 5.35
CA GLU A 58 12.26 -10.60 4.05
C GLU A 58 11.07 -11.01 3.18
N GLU A 59 9.90 -11.25 3.79
CA GLU A 59 8.65 -11.52 3.08
C GLU A 59 7.90 -10.25 2.68
N LEU A 60 8.33 -9.09 3.18
CA LEU A 60 7.76 -7.80 2.83
C LEU A 60 8.55 -7.13 1.70
N ARG A 61 7.86 -6.28 0.94
CA ARG A 61 8.44 -5.44 -0.12
C ARG A 61 8.05 -3.99 0.09
N TYR A 62 9.02 -3.11 -0.14
CA TYR A 62 8.80 -1.67 -0.22
C TYR A 62 8.57 -1.30 -1.68
N LEU A 63 7.45 -0.66 -1.94
CA LEU A 63 7.02 -0.22 -3.27
C LEU A 63 7.09 1.29 -3.35
N ARG A 64 7.58 1.79 -4.49
CA ARG A 64 7.49 3.21 -4.88
C ARG A 64 6.75 3.31 -6.19
N MET A 65 5.85 4.30 -6.29
CA MET A 65 5.05 4.52 -7.49
C MET A 65 4.57 5.97 -7.56
N LEU A 66 4.09 6.38 -8.71
CA LEU A 66 3.45 7.68 -8.90
C LEU A 66 1.92 7.53 -8.85
N HIS A 67 1.26 8.59 -8.41
CA HIS A 67 -0.20 8.69 -8.47
C HIS A 67 -0.64 10.14 -8.72
N TYR A 68 -1.89 10.33 -9.10
CA TYR A 68 -2.51 11.65 -9.24
C TYR A 68 -3.54 11.84 -8.13
N ASN A 69 -3.62 13.04 -7.56
CA ASN A 69 -4.76 13.41 -6.74
C ASN A 69 -5.91 13.95 -7.62
N LYS A 70 -7.06 14.32 -7.01
CA LYS A 70 -8.22 14.83 -7.77
C LYS A 70 -7.98 16.19 -8.42
N GLU A 71 -6.99 16.95 -7.96
CA GLU A 71 -6.54 18.20 -8.59
C GLU A 71 -5.65 17.94 -9.82
N GLY A 72 -5.32 16.67 -10.11
CA GLY A 72 -4.42 16.29 -11.21
C GLY A 72 -2.95 16.54 -10.91
N GLN A 73 -2.57 16.71 -9.66
CA GLN A 73 -1.17 16.81 -9.24
C GLN A 73 -0.56 15.41 -9.21
N GLU A 74 0.61 15.27 -9.83
CA GLU A 74 1.42 14.06 -9.76
C GLU A 74 2.20 14.04 -8.45
N LEU A 75 2.11 12.94 -7.72
CA LEU A 75 2.69 12.73 -6.41
C LEU A 75 3.45 11.41 -6.38
N GLU A 76 4.50 11.35 -5.56
CA GLU A 76 5.18 10.09 -5.23
C GLU A 76 4.45 9.39 -4.10
N GLY A 77 4.26 8.07 -4.26
CA GLY A 77 3.66 7.20 -3.27
C GLY A 77 4.62 6.10 -2.82
N GLU A 78 4.43 5.65 -1.58
CA GLU A 78 5.15 4.53 -1.00
C GLU A 78 4.21 3.58 -0.26
N LEU A 79 4.43 2.28 -0.38
CA LEU A 79 3.70 1.22 0.32
C LEU A 79 4.67 0.15 0.82
N VAL A 80 4.27 -0.56 1.88
CA VAL A 80 4.85 -1.85 2.24
C VAL A 80 3.75 -2.90 2.16
N CYS A 81 4.04 -4.02 1.50
CA CYS A 81 3.12 -5.15 1.39
C CYS A 81 3.88 -6.48 1.41
N HIS A 82 3.15 -7.59 1.52
CA HIS A 82 3.74 -8.92 1.36
C HIS A 82 4.17 -9.15 -0.10
N GLN A 83 5.30 -9.83 -0.29
CA GLN A 83 5.87 -10.12 -1.61
C GLN A 83 4.89 -10.81 -2.56
N SER A 84 3.94 -11.60 -2.04
CA SER A 84 2.96 -12.33 -2.86
C SER A 84 1.96 -11.44 -3.61
N ILE A 85 1.84 -10.16 -3.25
CA ILE A 85 0.93 -9.21 -3.91
C ILE A 85 1.67 -7.99 -4.48
N ALA A 86 2.99 -7.93 -4.34
CA ALA A 86 3.77 -6.75 -4.70
C ALA A 86 3.70 -6.44 -6.21
N ASP A 87 3.90 -7.46 -7.07
CA ASP A 87 3.81 -7.30 -8.52
C ASP A 87 2.38 -6.91 -8.96
N ASP A 88 1.36 -7.55 -8.37
CA ASP A 88 -0.04 -7.20 -8.65
C ASP A 88 -0.32 -5.73 -8.32
N LEU A 89 0.16 -5.23 -7.17
CA LEU A 89 -0.04 -3.84 -6.79
C LEU A 89 0.66 -2.88 -7.77
N LEU A 90 1.90 -3.17 -8.18
CA LEU A 90 2.61 -2.35 -9.16
C LEU A 90 1.86 -2.27 -10.49
N ASP A 91 1.37 -3.39 -11.00
CA ASP A 91 0.59 -3.45 -12.24
C ASP A 91 -0.71 -2.65 -12.12
N ILE A 92 -1.46 -2.85 -11.03
CA ILE A 92 -2.70 -2.13 -10.75
C ILE A 92 -2.45 -0.62 -10.68
N PHE A 93 -1.47 -0.19 -9.88
CA PHE A 93 -1.20 1.24 -9.71
C PHE A 93 -0.64 1.90 -10.97
N LEU A 94 0.11 1.17 -11.80
CA LEU A 94 0.56 1.66 -13.09
C LEU A 94 -0.63 1.95 -14.02
N GLU A 95 -1.63 1.06 -14.07
CA GLU A 95 -2.84 1.28 -14.88
C GLU A 95 -3.72 2.40 -14.31
N LEU A 96 -3.84 2.50 -12.98
CA LEU A 96 -4.53 3.62 -12.32
C LEU A 96 -3.84 4.96 -12.64
N TYR A 97 -2.49 5.00 -12.58
CA TYR A 97 -1.69 6.17 -12.91
C TYR A 97 -1.88 6.59 -14.38
N LYS A 98 -1.78 5.65 -15.35
CA LYS A 98 -2.01 5.92 -16.78
C LYS A 98 -3.39 6.50 -17.04
N ALA A 99 -4.39 6.03 -16.30
CA ALA A 99 -5.77 6.52 -16.40
C ALA A 99 -6.01 7.82 -15.60
N LYS A 100 -5.01 8.34 -14.89
CA LYS A 100 -5.13 9.46 -13.95
C LYS A 100 -6.24 9.24 -12.92
N TYR A 101 -6.43 7.98 -12.49
CA TYR A 101 -7.38 7.63 -11.43
C TYR A 101 -6.93 8.29 -10.12
N PRO A 102 -7.80 9.05 -9.44
CA PRO A 102 -7.36 9.86 -8.32
C PRO A 102 -7.10 9.03 -7.07
N ILE A 103 -5.91 9.18 -6.51
CA ILE A 103 -5.51 8.71 -5.18
C ILE A 103 -4.95 9.90 -4.43
N GLU A 104 -5.55 10.23 -3.28
CA GLU A 104 -5.22 11.48 -2.58
C GLU A 104 -3.82 11.45 -2.00
N ARG A 105 -3.50 10.38 -1.29
CA ARG A 105 -2.24 10.22 -0.56
C ARG A 105 -1.86 8.75 -0.48
N MET A 106 -0.57 8.49 -0.50
CA MET A 106 -0.03 7.16 -0.38
C MET A 106 1.34 7.24 0.30
N VAL A 107 1.34 7.31 1.63
CA VAL A 107 2.54 7.28 2.47
C VAL A 107 2.45 6.14 3.46
N LEU A 108 3.59 5.71 4.03
CA LEU A 108 3.57 4.67 5.05
C LEU A 108 2.67 5.08 6.23
N ILE A 109 1.93 4.12 6.75
CA ILE A 109 1.04 4.35 7.90
C ILE A 109 1.82 4.80 9.14
N ASP A 110 3.12 4.57 9.15
CA ASP A 110 4.08 4.98 10.17
C ASP A 110 4.19 6.50 10.34
N GLU A 111 3.84 7.28 9.30
CA GLU A 111 3.70 8.75 9.37
C GLU A 111 2.52 9.17 10.29
N TYR A 112 1.64 8.23 10.61
CA TYR A 112 0.53 8.36 11.54
C TYR A 112 0.72 7.52 12.81
N ASP A 113 1.99 7.16 13.15
CA ASP A 113 2.33 6.28 14.26
C ASP A 113 1.59 4.93 14.23
N ALA A 114 1.31 4.41 13.02
CA ALA A 114 0.52 3.21 12.74
C ALA A 114 -0.93 3.28 13.27
N ASP A 115 -1.45 4.47 13.55
CA ASP A 115 -2.85 4.70 13.91
C ASP A 115 -3.72 4.67 12.64
N ASP A 116 -4.50 3.60 12.49
CA ASP A 116 -5.42 3.42 11.37
C ASP A 116 -6.43 4.57 11.26
N GLU A 117 -6.99 5.01 12.39
CA GLU A 117 -8.04 6.05 12.36
C GLU A 117 -7.45 7.37 11.85
N ALA A 118 -6.27 7.77 12.34
CA ALA A 118 -5.60 8.97 11.88
C ALA A 118 -5.22 8.90 10.40
N SER A 119 -4.68 7.76 9.96
CA SER A 119 -4.32 7.52 8.56
C SER A 119 -5.55 7.57 7.64
N MET A 120 -6.63 6.89 8.01
CA MET A 120 -7.87 6.89 7.25
C MET A 120 -8.53 8.27 7.19
N GLN A 121 -8.53 9.04 8.30
CA GLN A 121 -9.05 10.42 8.35
C GLN A 121 -8.31 11.36 7.40
N ALA A 122 -7.02 11.13 7.20
CA ALA A 122 -6.18 11.87 6.25
C ALA A 122 -6.31 11.38 4.80
N ASN A 123 -7.23 10.45 4.53
CA ASN A 123 -7.43 9.80 3.22
C ASN A 123 -6.16 9.12 2.68
N ASN A 124 -5.36 8.50 3.57
CA ASN A 124 -4.12 7.84 3.20
C ASN A 124 -4.36 6.40 2.75
N THR A 125 -4.02 6.09 1.51
CA THR A 125 -3.96 4.73 0.97
C THR A 125 -2.80 3.99 1.64
N SER A 126 -3.06 2.82 2.26
CA SER A 126 -2.06 2.08 3.03
C SER A 126 -2.26 0.57 2.96
N ALA A 127 -1.20 -0.21 3.19
CA ALA A 127 -1.26 -1.67 3.09
C ALA A 127 -0.81 -2.36 4.38
N PHE A 128 0.49 -2.54 4.64
CA PHE A 128 0.97 -3.26 5.81
C PHE A 128 0.80 -2.47 7.11
N ASN A 129 0.17 -3.12 8.10
CA ASN A 129 0.11 -2.65 9.49
C ASN A 129 -0.15 -3.85 10.42
N TYR A 130 0.85 -4.25 11.22
CA TYR A 130 0.76 -5.42 12.08
C TYR A 130 -0.11 -5.17 13.30
N ARG A 131 -1.37 -5.55 13.21
CA ARG A 131 -2.38 -5.38 14.25
C ARG A 131 -3.49 -6.43 14.18
N GLN A 132 -4.25 -6.55 15.24
CA GLN A 132 -5.47 -7.34 15.22
C GLN A 132 -6.55 -6.68 14.35
N ALA A 133 -7.42 -7.48 13.76
CA ALA A 133 -8.58 -6.98 13.05
C ALA A 133 -9.53 -6.29 14.05
N SER A 134 -10.09 -5.14 13.64
CA SER A 134 -10.95 -4.31 14.50
C SER A 134 -12.07 -5.09 15.17
N GLY A 135 -12.01 -5.21 16.51
CA GLY A 135 -12.95 -5.93 17.35
C GLY A 135 -12.84 -7.46 17.29
N MET A 136 -11.72 -8.02 16.83
CA MET A 136 -11.47 -9.45 16.72
C MET A 136 -10.13 -9.83 17.38
N ARG A 137 -10.00 -11.12 17.79
CA ARG A 137 -8.72 -11.67 18.28
C ARG A 137 -7.78 -12.13 17.16
N ARG A 138 -8.26 -12.22 15.93
CA ARG A 138 -7.44 -12.61 14.76
C ARG A 138 -6.66 -11.42 14.22
N LEU A 139 -5.52 -11.69 13.58
CA LEU A 139 -4.78 -10.69 12.83
C LEU A 139 -5.62 -10.14 11.65
N SER A 140 -5.44 -8.87 11.37
CA SER A 140 -5.94 -8.24 10.14
C SER A 140 -5.21 -8.81 8.93
N ARG A 141 -5.79 -8.72 7.74
CA ARG A 141 -5.07 -8.97 6.48
C ARG A 141 -4.00 -7.92 6.21
N HIS A 142 -4.14 -6.72 6.76
CA HIS A 142 -3.07 -5.72 6.78
C HIS A 142 -1.87 -6.19 7.60
N ALA A 143 -2.09 -6.94 8.69
CA ALA A 143 -1.01 -7.49 9.49
C ALA A 143 -0.17 -8.54 8.76
N THR A 144 -0.74 -9.19 7.76
CA THR A 144 0.00 -10.12 6.86
C THR A 144 0.49 -9.44 5.59
N GLY A 145 0.23 -8.14 5.41
CA GLY A 145 0.60 -7.39 4.22
C GLY A 145 -0.15 -7.81 2.95
N THR A 146 -1.28 -8.56 3.08
CA THR A 146 -2.06 -9.09 1.93
C THR A 146 -3.37 -8.33 1.70
N ALA A 147 -3.47 -7.12 2.24
CA ALA A 147 -4.59 -6.20 2.02
C ALA A 147 -4.09 -4.77 1.80
N ILE A 148 -4.93 -3.97 1.17
CA ILE A 148 -4.73 -2.55 0.94
C ILE A 148 -6.05 -1.81 1.08
N ASP A 149 -6.01 -0.62 1.67
CA ASP A 149 -7.12 0.33 1.73
C ASP A 149 -6.84 1.52 0.81
N ILE A 150 -7.79 1.83 -0.07
CA ILE A 150 -7.68 2.88 -1.10
C ILE A 150 -8.63 4.03 -0.77
N ASN A 151 -8.10 5.26 -0.66
CA ASN A 151 -8.88 6.49 -0.40
C ASN A 151 -9.90 6.30 0.74
N PRO A 152 -9.48 5.93 1.96
CA PRO A 152 -10.36 5.43 3.01
C PRO A 152 -11.39 6.43 3.53
N LEU A 153 -11.08 7.73 3.54
CA LEU A 153 -12.04 8.76 3.96
C LEU A 153 -13.31 8.74 3.11
N TYR A 154 -13.16 8.57 1.80
CA TYR A 154 -14.26 8.56 0.85
C TYR A 154 -14.87 7.16 0.64
N ASN A 155 -14.20 6.12 1.15
CA ASN A 155 -14.61 4.71 1.00
C ASN A 155 -14.66 4.00 2.36
N PRO A 156 -15.52 4.47 3.28
CA PRO A 156 -15.48 4.02 4.67
C PRO A 156 -15.83 2.55 4.85
N LEU A 157 -15.32 2.00 5.95
CA LEU A 157 -15.88 0.80 6.56
C LEU A 157 -17.16 1.16 7.31
N VAL A 158 -18.29 0.56 6.90
CA VAL A 158 -19.61 0.73 7.53
C VAL A 158 -20.02 -0.59 8.18
N LYS A 159 -20.16 -0.59 9.51
CA LYS A 159 -20.62 -1.74 10.29
C LYS A 159 -22.01 -1.48 10.85
N HIS A 160 -22.92 -2.43 10.64
CA HIS A 160 -24.22 -2.44 11.26
C HIS A 160 -24.18 -3.42 12.45
N ARG A 161 -24.36 -2.93 13.66
CA ARG A 161 -24.36 -3.78 14.86
C ARG A 161 -25.43 -3.29 15.84
N GLU A 162 -26.34 -4.20 16.23
CA GLU A 162 -27.36 -3.94 17.26
C GLU A 162 -28.20 -2.67 17.00
N GLY A 163 -28.57 -2.43 15.73
CA GLY A 163 -29.32 -1.26 15.32
C GLY A 163 -28.51 0.04 15.21
N HIS A 164 -27.20 -0.01 15.49
CA HIS A 164 -26.30 1.14 15.35
C HIS A 164 -25.41 1.01 14.11
N ILE A 165 -25.13 2.16 13.50
CA ILE A 165 -24.17 2.27 12.39
C ILE A 165 -22.86 2.81 12.98
N ARG A 166 -21.76 2.09 12.73
CA ARG A 166 -20.40 2.56 13.01
C ARG A 166 -19.66 2.77 11.71
N VAL A 167 -19.01 3.91 11.57
CA VAL A 167 -18.30 4.35 10.38
C VAL A 167 -16.83 4.55 10.72
N TYR A 168 -15.95 4.04 9.88
CA TYR A 168 -14.50 4.20 10.01
C TYR A 168 -13.93 4.65 8.65
N PRO A 169 -13.18 5.77 8.64
CA PRO A 169 -12.87 6.66 9.76
C PRO A 169 -14.12 7.42 10.24
N SER A 170 -14.06 7.94 11.46
CA SER A 170 -15.20 8.59 12.13
C SER A 170 -15.71 9.84 11.42
N ASN A 171 -14.85 10.54 10.67
CA ASN A 171 -15.18 11.72 9.84
C ASN A 171 -15.77 11.37 8.47
N ALA A 172 -15.90 10.07 8.13
CA ALA A 172 -16.39 9.63 6.81
C ALA A 172 -17.93 9.49 6.72
N THR A 173 -18.67 9.90 7.74
CA THR A 173 -20.15 9.87 7.74
C THR A 173 -20.79 10.51 6.50
N PRO A 174 -20.26 11.61 5.91
CA PRO A 174 -20.83 12.19 4.68
C PRO A 174 -20.80 11.25 3.46
N TYR A 175 -19.94 10.23 3.46
CA TYR A 175 -19.67 9.34 2.32
C TYR A 175 -20.30 7.95 2.44
N ILE A 176 -21.15 7.71 3.44
CA ILE A 176 -21.87 6.43 3.60
C ILE A 176 -23.02 6.25 2.61
N ASP A 177 -23.61 7.36 2.13
CA ASP A 177 -24.64 7.33 1.11
C ASP A 177 -24.02 7.18 -0.28
N ARG A 178 -23.92 5.92 -0.72
CA ARG A 178 -23.27 5.56 -1.99
C ARG A 178 -24.11 5.89 -3.23
N THR A 179 -25.32 6.42 -3.07
CA THR A 179 -26.12 6.94 -4.19
C THR A 179 -25.68 8.33 -4.64
N LYS A 180 -24.93 9.04 -3.79
CA LYS A 180 -24.37 10.37 -4.10
C LYS A 180 -23.07 10.27 -4.85
N GLU A 181 -22.80 11.29 -5.68
CA GLU A 181 -21.51 11.47 -6.34
C GLU A 181 -20.58 12.29 -5.46
N PHE A 182 -19.33 11.82 -5.32
CA PHE A 182 -18.24 12.51 -4.63
C PHE A 182 -16.88 12.02 -5.14
N PRO A 183 -15.81 12.81 -4.96
CA PRO A 183 -14.48 12.43 -5.45
C PRO A 183 -13.98 11.16 -4.74
N TYR A 184 -13.02 10.45 -5.37
CA TYR A 184 -12.36 9.25 -4.84
C TYR A 184 -13.27 8.04 -4.54
N LYS A 185 -14.55 8.09 -4.91
CA LYS A 185 -15.52 7.01 -4.69
C LYS A 185 -15.13 5.77 -5.48
N ILE A 186 -15.03 4.63 -4.79
CA ILE A 186 -14.86 3.32 -5.42
C ILE A 186 -16.22 2.66 -5.54
N GLU A 187 -16.57 2.22 -6.74
CA GLU A 187 -17.83 1.55 -7.03
C GLU A 187 -17.60 0.23 -7.74
N LYS A 188 -18.58 -0.66 -7.61
CA LYS A 188 -18.59 -1.91 -8.34
C LYS A 188 -18.60 -1.66 -9.85
N GLY A 189 -17.53 -2.11 -10.52
CA GLY A 189 -17.36 -1.95 -11.96
C GLY A 189 -16.57 -0.71 -12.39
N ASP A 190 -16.13 0.15 -11.45
CA ASP A 190 -15.17 1.21 -11.78
C ASP A 190 -13.79 0.65 -12.14
N LEU A 191 -12.86 1.50 -12.55
CA LEU A 191 -11.53 1.06 -12.96
C LEU A 191 -10.76 0.39 -11.81
N CYS A 192 -10.77 1.00 -10.62
CA CYS A 192 -10.07 0.46 -9.45
C CYS A 192 -10.62 -0.92 -9.09
N TYR A 193 -11.94 -1.05 -8.94
CA TYR A 193 -12.59 -2.34 -8.67
C TYR A 193 -12.21 -3.39 -9.71
N ARG A 194 -12.30 -3.08 -11.04
CA ARG A 194 -12.00 -4.03 -12.10
C ARG A 194 -10.55 -4.52 -12.06
N LEU A 195 -9.59 -3.62 -11.90
CA LEU A 195 -8.17 -3.98 -11.84
C LEU A 195 -7.89 -4.90 -10.66
N PHE A 196 -8.32 -4.54 -9.46
CA PHE A 196 -8.14 -5.40 -8.28
C PHE A 196 -8.80 -6.76 -8.46
N LYS A 197 -10.02 -6.82 -9.03
CA LYS A 197 -10.70 -8.11 -9.31
C LYS A 197 -9.97 -8.96 -10.34
N GLN A 198 -9.40 -8.36 -11.39
CA GLN A 198 -8.61 -9.06 -12.41
C GLN A 198 -7.34 -9.68 -11.81
N HIS A 199 -6.74 -9.02 -10.81
CA HIS A 199 -5.59 -9.52 -10.07
C HIS A 199 -5.97 -10.47 -8.90
N GLY A 200 -7.24 -10.87 -8.79
CA GLY A 200 -7.71 -11.89 -7.84
C GLY A 200 -8.03 -11.37 -6.44
N PHE A 201 -8.02 -10.06 -6.21
CA PHE A 201 -8.41 -9.49 -4.94
C PHE A 201 -9.92 -9.59 -4.69
N ARG A 202 -10.30 -9.69 -3.43
CA ARG A 202 -11.68 -9.56 -2.96
C ARG A 202 -11.90 -8.15 -2.46
N TRP A 203 -13.03 -7.55 -2.79
CA TRP A 203 -13.40 -6.21 -2.34
C TRP A 203 -14.32 -6.27 -1.12
N GLY A 204 -14.04 -5.50 -0.08
CA GLY A 204 -14.86 -5.43 1.12
C GLY A 204 -16.24 -4.78 0.90
N GLY A 205 -16.42 -3.99 -0.16
CA GLY A 205 -17.73 -3.49 -0.59
C GLY A 205 -18.70 -4.59 -1.05
N ASP A 206 -18.19 -5.77 -1.43
CA ASP A 206 -19.02 -6.94 -1.76
C ASP A 206 -19.49 -7.73 -0.52
N TRP A 207 -18.95 -7.48 0.68
CA TRP A 207 -19.32 -8.22 1.89
C TRP A 207 -20.78 -8.01 2.29
N LYS A 208 -21.36 -9.02 2.96
CA LYS A 208 -22.78 -9.00 3.34
C LYS A 208 -23.05 -8.36 4.70
N SER A 209 -22.21 -8.65 5.69
CA SER A 209 -22.42 -8.25 7.10
C SER A 209 -21.89 -6.87 7.45
N SER A 210 -20.99 -6.36 6.67
CA SER A 210 -20.43 -5.01 6.73
C SER A 210 -20.09 -4.57 5.32
N LYS A 211 -19.87 -3.29 5.12
CA LYS A 211 -19.38 -2.74 3.86
C LYS A 211 -18.05 -2.05 4.13
N ASP A 212 -16.98 -2.54 3.52
CA ASP A 212 -15.65 -1.96 3.62
C ASP A 212 -15.21 -1.50 2.23
N TYR A 213 -15.61 -0.29 1.90
CA TYR A 213 -15.48 0.21 0.53
C TYR A 213 -14.03 0.52 0.14
N GLN A 214 -13.15 0.76 1.12
CA GLN A 214 -11.72 1.01 0.90
C GLN A 214 -10.93 -0.28 0.64
N HIS A 215 -11.39 -1.42 1.20
CA HIS A 215 -10.61 -2.62 1.45
C HIS A 215 -10.56 -3.59 0.28
N PHE A 216 -9.35 -3.92 -0.15
CA PHE A 216 -9.06 -5.03 -1.07
C PHE A 216 -8.10 -6.02 -0.40
N GLU A 217 -8.40 -7.34 -0.48
CA GLU A 217 -7.58 -8.39 0.13
C GLU A 217 -7.40 -9.59 -0.79
N LYS A 218 -6.24 -10.28 -0.66
CA LYS A 218 -5.91 -11.49 -1.44
C LYS A 218 -5.43 -12.64 -0.54
#